data_2505ad4de12339756e4981a259abf8b0
#
_entry.id   2505ad4de12339756e4981a259abf8b0
#
_cell.length_a   1.000
_cell.length_b   1.000
_cell.length_c   1.000
_cell.angle_alpha   90.00
_cell.angle_beta   90.00
_cell.angle_gamma   90.00
#
_symmetry.space_group_name_H-M   'P 1'
#
loop_
_entity.id
_entity.type
_entity.pdbx_description
1 polymer ?
#
loop_
_entity_poly.entity_id
_entity_poly.type
_entity_poly.pdbx_seq_one_letter_code
_entity_poly.pdbx_strand_id
1 'polypeptide(L)'
;MTAARKHATYDDILALPEGVTGEIIFGALETQPQPRPRHVSAASELGALLSGPFRRGIGGPGGWWIIHEPEVHLGSHVLVPDIAGWRVERMPELPETAFFTLAPDWVCELLSPATAKRDRGVKMDAYAEVGVKHLWLVDVDLDCDEAVALAP
;
A
#
# COMPACT_ATOMS: atom_id res chain seq x y z
N MET A 1 -24.97 -24.25 13.35
CA MET A 1 -23.50 -24.24 13.48
C MET A 1 -22.94 -23.31 12.41
N THR A 2 -22.43 -22.18 12.79
CA THR A 2 -21.70 -21.31 11.89
C THR A 2 -20.33 -21.95 11.67
N ALA A 3 -20.03 -22.38 10.45
CA ALA A 3 -18.70 -22.87 10.10
C ALA A 3 -17.69 -21.76 10.47
N ALA A 4 -16.67 -22.11 11.24
CA ALA A 4 -15.59 -21.19 11.55
C ALA A 4 -15.02 -20.71 10.22
N ARG A 5 -15.05 -19.38 9.99
CA ARG A 5 -14.49 -18.78 8.78
C ARG A 5 -13.00 -19.10 8.78
N LYS A 6 -12.56 -19.91 7.83
CA LYS A 6 -11.15 -20.26 7.69
C LYS A 6 -10.37 -18.95 7.45
N HIS A 7 -9.41 -18.67 8.30
CA HIS A 7 -8.50 -17.55 8.06
C HIS A 7 -7.70 -17.80 6.79
N ALA A 8 -7.62 -16.78 5.94
CA ALA A 8 -6.82 -16.83 4.74
C ALA A 8 -5.32 -16.94 5.10
N THR A 9 -4.59 -17.63 4.27
CA THR A 9 -3.14 -17.84 4.40
C THR A 9 -2.42 -17.28 3.17
N TYR A 10 -1.11 -17.14 3.26
CA TYR A 10 -0.31 -16.69 2.12
C TYR A 10 -0.41 -17.65 0.93
N ASP A 11 -0.60 -18.95 1.17
CA ASP A 11 -0.84 -19.93 0.10
C ASP A 11 -2.12 -19.62 -0.69
N ASP A 12 -3.13 -19.04 -0.05
CA ASP A 12 -4.34 -18.61 -0.75
C ASP A 12 -4.06 -17.44 -1.71
N ILE A 13 -3.12 -16.54 -1.37
CA ILE A 13 -2.63 -15.48 -2.27
C ILE A 13 -1.85 -16.09 -3.44
N LEU A 14 -0.92 -17.01 -3.15
CA LEU A 14 -0.10 -17.66 -4.16
C LEU A 14 -0.91 -18.50 -5.16
N ALA A 15 -2.11 -18.94 -4.78
CA ALA A 15 -3.03 -19.69 -5.63
C ALA A 15 -3.90 -18.80 -6.54
N LEU A 16 -3.81 -17.47 -6.42
CA LEU A 16 -4.59 -16.56 -7.24
C LEU A 16 -4.13 -16.60 -8.72
N PRO A 17 -5.04 -16.35 -9.65
CA PRO A 17 -4.69 -16.22 -11.06
C PRO A 17 -3.69 -15.09 -11.30
N GLU A 18 -2.89 -15.22 -12.36
CA GLU A 18 -2.01 -14.15 -12.82
C GLU A 18 -2.78 -12.85 -13.06
N GLY A 19 -2.21 -11.71 -12.66
CA GLY A 19 -2.82 -10.39 -12.80
C GLY A 19 -3.85 -10.05 -11.72
N VAL A 20 -4.04 -10.90 -10.72
CA VAL A 20 -4.90 -10.63 -9.56
C VAL A 20 -4.02 -10.39 -8.35
N THR A 21 -4.11 -9.20 -7.75
CA THR A 21 -3.44 -8.89 -6.50
C THR A 21 -4.28 -9.35 -5.32
N GLY A 22 -3.68 -10.12 -4.42
CA GLY A 22 -4.32 -10.59 -3.19
C GLY A 22 -3.73 -9.91 -1.96
N GLU A 23 -4.61 -9.61 -1.01
CA GLU A 23 -4.26 -9.09 0.31
C GLU A 23 -4.95 -9.91 1.38
N ILE A 24 -4.36 -10.00 2.57
CA ILE A 24 -5.00 -10.59 3.75
C ILE A 24 -5.20 -9.49 4.77
N ILE A 25 -6.45 -9.18 5.05
CA ILE A 25 -6.85 -8.10 5.95
C ILE A 25 -7.77 -8.68 7.03
N PHE A 26 -7.34 -8.66 8.28
CA PHE A 26 -8.06 -9.29 9.42
C PHE A 26 -8.48 -10.74 9.13
N GLY A 27 -7.59 -11.51 8.50
CA GLY A 27 -7.80 -12.91 8.16
C GLY A 27 -8.70 -13.17 6.95
N ALA A 28 -9.19 -12.13 6.27
CA ALA A 28 -9.96 -12.25 5.03
C ALA A 28 -9.07 -12.07 3.81
N LEU A 29 -9.23 -12.93 2.80
CA LEU A 29 -8.61 -12.73 1.49
C LEU A 29 -9.42 -11.68 0.72
N GLU A 30 -8.76 -10.59 0.39
CA GLU A 30 -9.28 -9.53 -0.48
C GLU A 30 -8.52 -9.56 -1.80
N THR A 31 -9.21 -9.41 -2.91
CA THR A 31 -8.60 -9.44 -4.23
C THR A 31 -8.90 -8.18 -5.01
N GLN A 32 -7.93 -7.75 -5.81
CA GLN A 32 -8.06 -6.64 -6.73
C GLN A 32 -7.80 -7.10 -8.15
N PRO A 33 -8.65 -6.73 -9.11
CA PRO A 33 -8.33 -6.89 -10.52
C PRO A 33 -7.20 -5.94 -10.90
N GLN A 34 -6.66 -6.14 -12.09
CA GLN A 34 -5.65 -5.24 -12.65
C GLN A 34 -6.16 -3.79 -12.67
N PRO A 35 -5.35 -2.81 -12.24
CA PRO A 35 -5.77 -1.42 -12.17
C PRO A 35 -6.06 -0.83 -13.56
N ARG A 36 -7.00 0.11 -13.60
CA ARG A 36 -7.33 0.84 -14.83
C ARG A 36 -6.19 1.78 -15.23
N PRO A 37 -6.03 2.11 -16.52
CA PRO A 37 -4.98 3.01 -17.02
C PRO A 37 -4.89 4.34 -16.27
N ARG A 38 -6.02 4.94 -15.88
CA ARG A 38 -6.07 6.19 -15.12
C ARG A 38 -5.41 6.05 -13.75
N HIS A 39 -5.66 4.96 -13.04
CA HIS A 39 -5.01 4.65 -11.76
C HIS A 39 -3.50 4.46 -11.95
N VAL A 40 -3.09 3.68 -12.95
CA VAL A 40 -1.67 3.45 -13.26
C VAL A 40 -0.96 4.76 -13.61
N SER A 41 -1.60 5.63 -14.40
CA SER A 41 -1.06 6.95 -14.74
C SER A 41 -0.85 7.81 -13.49
N ALA A 42 -1.86 7.89 -12.62
CA ALA A 42 -1.77 8.67 -11.38
C ALA A 42 -0.67 8.13 -10.44
N ALA A 43 -0.54 6.81 -10.30
CA ALA A 43 0.52 6.19 -9.52
C ALA A 43 1.91 6.52 -10.08
N SER A 44 2.07 6.48 -11.40
CA SER A 44 3.32 6.80 -12.08
C SER A 44 3.74 8.26 -11.87
N GLU A 45 2.81 9.19 -12.04
CA GLU A 45 3.05 10.63 -11.83
C GLU A 45 3.41 10.92 -10.37
N LEU A 46 2.63 10.40 -9.42
CA LEU A 46 2.89 10.61 -7.99
C LEU A 46 4.25 10.02 -7.59
N GLY A 47 4.57 8.81 -8.06
CA GLY A 47 5.87 8.19 -7.81
C GLY A 47 7.03 9.00 -8.37
N ALA A 48 6.89 9.56 -9.57
CA ALA A 48 7.90 10.44 -10.17
C ALA A 48 8.10 11.71 -9.34
N LEU A 49 7.02 12.36 -8.90
CA LEU A 49 7.05 13.55 -8.06
C LEU A 49 7.73 13.30 -6.70
N LEU A 50 7.51 12.13 -6.10
CA LEU A 50 8.08 11.78 -4.80
C LEU A 50 9.52 11.31 -4.90
N SER A 51 9.90 10.60 -5.96
CA SER A 51 11.24 10.03 -6.11
C SER A 51 12.33 11.09 -6.20
N GLY A 52 12.08 12.21 -6.85
CA GLY A 52 13.04 13.32 -6.95
C GLY A 52 13.48 13.83 -5.58
N PRO A 53 12.58 14.45 -4.82
CA PRO A 53 12.91 15.05 -3.53
C PRO A 53 13.18 14.04 -2.42
N PHE A 54 12.44 12.95 -2.34
CA PHE A 54 12.53 12.04 -1.20
C PHE A 54 13.52 10.91 -1.40
N ARG A 55 13.62 10.32 -2.60
CA ARG A 55 14.58 9.25 -2.84
C ARG A 55 15.96 9.78 -3.22
N ARG A 56 16.02 10.75 -4.14
CA ARG A 56 17.28 11.27 -4.70
C ARG A 56 17.79 12.53 -4.02
N GLY A 57 16.97 13.19 -3.20
CA GLY A 57 17.34 14.46 -2.56
C GLY A 57 17.41 15.65 -3.51
N ILE A 58 16.80 15.57 -4.68
CA ILE A 58 16.78 16.65 -5.68
C ILE A 58 15.65 17.62 -5.32
N GLY A 59 16.01 18.76 -4.75
CA GLY A 59 15.04 19.74 -4.27
C GLY A 59 14.26 19.29 -3.01
N GLY A 60 14.79 18.35 -2.26
CA GLY A 60 14.17 17.81 -1.06
C GLY A 60 15.15 17.05 -0.16
N PRO A 61 14.66 16.41 0.92
CA PRO A 61 15.51 15.87 1.99
C PRO A 61 16.29 14.61 1.59
N GLY A 62 15.84 13.84 0.60
CA GLY A 62 16.36 12.50 0.35
C GLY A 62 16.11 11.55 1.53
N GLY A 63 16.80 10.42 1.55
CA GLY A 63 16.81 9.50 2.69
C GLY A 63 15.60 8.58 2.81
N TRP A 64 14.85 8.40 1.73
CA TRP A 64 13.69 7.50 1.67
C TRP A 64 13.84 6.45 0.59
N TRP A 65 13.27 5.28 0.86
CA TRP A 65 12.85 4.33 -0.16
C TRP A 65 11.41 4.65 -0.55
N ILE A 66 11.14 4.90 -1.82
CA ILE A 66 9.79 5.08 -2.36
C ILE A 66 9.55 3.91 -3.31
N ILE A 67 8.64 3.03 -2.93
CA ILE A 67 8.42 1.75 -3.59
C ILE A 67 6.96 1.64 -4.04
N HIS A 68 6.76 1.22 -5.29
CA HIS A 68 5.45 0.96 -5.86
C HIS A 68 5.01 -0.47 -5.59
N GLU A 69 3.76 -0.64 -5.22
CA GLU A 69 3.10 -1.93 -5.00
C GLU A 69 3.95 -2.94 -4.20
N PRO A 70 4.58 -2.52 -3.08
CA PRO A 70 5.34 -3.47 -2.28
C PRO A 70 4.37 -4.43 -1.58
N GLU A 71 4.69 -5.72 -1.60
CA GLU A 71 4.00 -6.68 -0.74
C GLU A 71 4.60 -6.59 0.66
N VAL A 72 3.75 -6.36 1.66
CA VAL A 72 4.17 -6.12 3.04
C VAL A 72 3.48 -7.12 3.98
N HIS A 73 4.26 -7.93 4.67
CA HIS A 73 3.79 -8.90 5.65
C HIS A 73 3.95 -8.32 7.05
N LEU A 74 2.85 -7.93 7.68
CA LEU A 74 2.84 -7.27 8.99
C LEU A 74 1.85 -7.96 9.93
N GLY A 75 2.37 -8.69 10.93
CA GLY A 75 1.55 -9.51 11.81
C GLY A 75 0.79 -10.57 11.01
N SER A 76 -0.55 -10.55 11.10
CA SER A 76 -1.43 -11.45 10.34
C SER A 76 -1.89 -10.87 8.99
N HIS A 77 -1.46 -9.64 8.66
CA HIS A 77 -1.83 -8.97 7.43
C HIS A 77 -0.79 -9.20 6.33
N VAL A 78 -1.28 -9.31 5.10
CA VAL A 78 -0.50 -9.16 3.87
C VAL A 78 -1.14 -8.03 3.09
N LEU A 79 -0.42 -6.92 2.94
CA LEU A 79 -0.93 -5.69 2.35
C LEU A 79 -0.09 -5.31 1.12
N VAL A 80 -0.74 -4.73 0.12
CA VAL A 80 -0.08 -4.20 -1.07
C VAL A 80 -0.56 -2.77 -1.29
N PRO A 81 0.06 -1.77 -0.62
CA PRO A 81 -0.24 -0.37 -0.89
C PRO A 81 0.20 0.03 -2.30
N ASP A 82 -0.48 1.00 -2.90
CA ASP A 82 -0.08 1.53 -4.21
C ASP A 82 1.33 2.12 -4.19
N ILE A 83 1.67 2.86 -3.13
CA ILE A 83 3.03 3.35 -2.88
C ILE A 83 3.30 3.28 -1.38
N ALA A 84 4.50 2.89 -1.02
CA ALA A 84 4.96 2.97 0.37
C ALA A 84 6.35 3.58 0.48
N GLY A 85 6.64 4.16 1.62
CA GLY A 85 7.92 4.79 1.93
C GLY A 85 8.51 4.33 3.24
N TRP A 86 9.79 4.04 3.22
CA TRP A 86 10.62 3.75 4.39
C TRP A 86 11.76 4.74 4.49
N ARG A 87 12.04 5.21 5.69
CA ARG A 87 13.27 5.95 5.93
C ARG A 87 14.47 5.03 5.82
N VAL A 88 15.48 5.44 5.08
CA VAL A 88 16.73 4.67 4.91
C VAL A 88 17.39 4.38 6.26
N GLU A 89 17.29 5.29 7.24
CA GLU A 89 17.81 5.08 8.60
C GLU A 89 17.15 3.90 9.34
N ARG A 90 15.87 3.58 9.03
CA ARG A 90 15.16 2.41 9.59
C ARG A 90 15.37 1.14 8.76
N MET A 91 15.60 1.29 7.47
CA MET A 91 15.84 0.20 6.54
C MET A 91 17.04 0.56 5.66
N PRO A 92 18.27 0.45 6.17
CA PRO A 92 19.47 0.84 5.42
C PRO A 92 19.64 0.09 4.11
N GLU A 93 19.21 -1.17 4.06
CA GLU A 93 19.26 -2.04 2.89
C GLU A 93 17.88 -2.60 2.58
N LEU A 94 17.59 -2.75 1.29
CA LEU A 94 16.37 -3.42 0.86
C LEU A 94 16.44 -4.91 1.18
N PRO A 95 15.34 -5.56 1.60
CA PRO A 95 15.33 -7.00 1.83
C PRO A 95 15.55 -7.76 0.51
N GLU A 96 16.19 -8.92 0.60
CA GLU A 96 16.35 -9.83 -0.55
C GLU A 96 15.13 -10.72 -0.78
N THR A 97 14.18 -10.71 0.15
CA THR A 97 12.89 -11.41 0.03
C THR A 97 11.95 -10.69 -0.95
N ALA A 98 10.97 -11.42 -1.47
CA ALA A 98 9.96 -10.85 -2.36
C ALA A 98 8.97 -9.90 -1.65
N PHE A 99 9.05 -9.78 -0.35
CA PHE A 99 8.16 -8.96 0.47
C PHE A 99 8.92 -8.26 1.60
N PHE A 100 8.30 -7.24 2.16
CA PHE A 100 8.80 -6.48 3.30
C PHE A 100 8.15 -6.98 4.60
N THR A 101 8.90 -6.97 5.69
CA THR A 101 8.40 -7.31 7.03
C THR A 101 8.49 -6.16 8.02
N LEU A 102 9.06 -5.04 7.60
CA LEU A 102 9.12 -3.80 8.37
C LEU A 102 7.96 -2.90 7.93
N ALA A 103 7.18 -2.40 8.90
CA ALA A 103 6.12 -1.45 8.62
C ALA A 103 6.67 -0.18 7.96
N PRO A 104 6.06 0.29 6.85
CA PRO A 104 6.46 1.54 6.23
C PRO A 104 6.24 2.72 7.17
N ASP A 105 7.02 3.78 6.98
CA ASP A 105 6.82 5.05 7.67
C ASP A 105 5.64 5.83 7.10
N TRP A 106 5.35 5.58 5.81
CA TRP A 106 4.30 6.24 5.05
C TRP A 106 3.74 5.29 4.01
N VAL A 107 2.43 5.33 3.80
CA VAL A 107 1.75 4.63 2.70
C VAL A 107 0.83 5.59 1.95
N CYS A 108 0.59 5.30 0.69
CA CYS A 108 -0.37 6.00 -0.15
C CYS A 108 -1.24 4.98 -0.88
N GLU A 109 -2.55 5.18 -0.78
CA GLU A 109 -3.54 4.45 -1.56
C GLU A 109 -4.22 5.40 -2.53
N LEU A 110 -4.23 5.03 -3.80
CA LEU A 110 -4.94 5.77 -4.83
C LEU A 110 -6.34 5.17 -4.95
N LEU A 111 -7.32 5.97 -4.56
CA LEU A 111 -8.71 5.52 -4.51
C LEU A 111 -9.28 5.37 -5.92
N SER A 112 -10.04 4.31 -6.11
CA SER A 112 -10.90 4.11 -7.27
C SER A 112 -12.32 3.82 -6.81
N PRO A 113 -13.36 3.95 -7.66
CA PRO A 113 -14.72 3.59 -7.27
C PRO A 113 -14.85 2.16 -6.73
N ALA A 114 -14.01 1.23 -7.22
CA ALA A 114 -14.02 -0.17 -6.79
C ALA A 114 -13.35 -0.39 -5.42
N THR A 115 -12.38 0.42 -5.03
CA THR A 115 -11.54 0.20 -3.84
C THR A 115 -11.77 1.19 -2.71
N ALA A 116 -12.35 2.37 -2.99
CA ALA A 116 -12.46 3.48 -2.05
C ALA A 116 -13.08 3.10 -0.70
N LYS A 117 -14.14 2.28 -0.70
CA LYS A 117 -14.79 1.85 0.53
C LYS A 117 -13.87 1.00 1.40
N ARG A 118 -13.12 0.10 0.80
CA ARG A 118 -12.16 -0.77 1.49
C ARG A 118 -10.97 0.03 1.99
N ASP A 119 -10.42 0.90 1.16
CA ASP A 119 -9.23 1.69 1.48
C ASP A 119 -9.51 2.72 2.59
N ARG A 120 -10.72 3.31 2.61
CA ARG A 120 -11.19 4.22 3.68
C ARG A 120 -11.68 3.49 4.94
N GLY A 121 -11.83 2.18 4.92
CA GLY A 121 -12.34 1.38 6.01
C GLY A 121 -11.30 0.40 6.55
N VAL A 122 -11.54 -0.87 6.27
CA VAL A 122 -10.80 -1.99 6.86
C VAL A 122 -9.28 -1.94 6.60
N LYS A 123 -8.86 -1.44 5.45
CA LYS A 123 -7.44 -1.32 5.11
C LYS A 123 -6.76 -0.23 5.93
N MET A 124 -7.43 0.88 6.17
CA MET A 124 -6.98 1.94 7.08
C MET A 124 -6.77 1.43 8.51
N ASP A 125 -7.74 0.65 9.01
CA ASP A 125 -7.66 0.04 10.34
C ASP A 125 -6.47 -0.93 10.43
N ALA A 126 -6.23 -1.72 9.37
CA ALA A 126 -5.09 -2.62 9.31
C ALA A 126 -3.75 -1.88 9.37
N TYR A 127 -3.60 -0.79 8.61
CA TYR A 127 -2.39 0.04 8.67
C TYR A 127 -2.17 0.65 10.06
N ALA A 128 -3.24 1.12 10.71
CA ALA A 128 -3.17 1.65 12.08
C ALA A 128 -2.73 0.57 13.08
N GLU A 129 -3.28 -0.64 12.98
CA GLU A 129 -2.93 -1.76 13.85
C GLU A 129 -1.44 -2.14 13.78
N VAL A 130 -0.86 -2.11 12.60
CA VAL A 130 0.55 -2.46 12.39
C VAL A 130 1.52 -1.30 12.55
N GLY A 131 1.04 -0.14 12.98
CA GLY A 131 1.85 1.00 13.37
C GLY A 131 2.33 1.90 12.22
N VAL A 132 1.67 1.86 11.06
CA VAL A 132 1.89 2.86 10.01
C VAL A 132 1.38 4.21 10.52
N LYS A 133 2.24 5.23 10.51
CA LYS A 133 1.93 6.54 11.12
C LYS A 133 1.32 7.53 10.14
N HIS A 134 1.62 7.40 8.86
CA HIS A 134 1.18 8.33 7.83
C HIS A 134 0.54 7.58 6.68
N LEU A 135 -0.71 7.90 6.42
CA LEU A 135 -1.48 7.34 5.31
C LEU A 135 -2.05 8.48 4.47
N TRP A 136 -1.78 8.43 3.18
CA TRP A 136 -2.44 9.29 2.20
C TRP A 136 -3.49 8.49 1.43
N LEU A 137 -4.66 9.08 1.30
CA LEU A 137 -5.72 8.61 0.42
C LEU A 137 -5.86 9.64 -0.71
N VAL A 138 -5.52 9.24 -1.92
CA VAL A 138 -5.57 10.13 -3.09
C VAL A 138 -6.68 9.67 -4.01
N ASP A 139 -7.68 10.53 -4.22
CA ASP A 139 -8.77 10.23 -5.13
C ASP A 139 -8.38 10.64 -6.55
N VAL A 140 -8.24 9.66 -7.44
CA VAL A 140 -7.81 9.88 -8.84
C VAL A 140 -8.91 10.42 -9.75
N ASP A 141 -10.15 10.43 -9.29
CA ASP A 141 -11.32 10.93 -10.03
C ASP A 141 -11.68 12.37 -9.67
N LEU A 142 -11.15 12.91 -8.57
CA LEU A 142 -11.24 14.33 -8.25
C LEU A 142 -10.17 15.09 -9.03
N ASP A 143 -10.52 16.23 -9.58
CA ASP A 143 -9.55 17.15 -10.16
C ASP A 143 -8.52 17.51 -9.09
N CYS A 144 -7.25 17.62 -9.48
CA CYS A 144 -6.02 17.52 -8.69
C CYS A 144 -5.86 18.37 -7.41
N ASP A 145 -6.88 18.99 -6.86
CA ASP A 145 -6.76 19.96 -5.77
C ASP A 145 -7.11 19.45 -4.35
N GLU A 146 -7.55 18.20 -4.20
CA GLU A 146 -7.87 17.67 -2.86
C GLU A 146 -7.10 16.37 -2.54
N ALA A 147 -5.88 16.53 -2.05
CA ALA A 147 -5.21 15.47 -1.32
C ALA A 147 -5.64 15.55 0.15
N VAL A 148 -6.39 14.55 0.63
CA VAL A 148 -6.72 14.44 2.05
C VAL A 148 -5.61 13.69 2.75
N ALA A 149 -4.75 14.42 3.45
CA ALA A 149 -3.80 13.83 4.39
C ALA A 149 -4.54 13.55 5.71
N LEU A 150 -4.68 12.30 6.08
CA LEU A 150 -5.11 11.94 7.42
C LEU A 150 -3.88 11.77 8.29
N ALA A 151 -3.68 12.69 9.23
CA ALA A 151 -2.76 12.49 10.34
C ALA A 151 -3.45 11.60 11.39
N PRO A 152 -2.70 10.70 12.08
CA PRO A 152 -3.22 9.90 13.16
C PRO A 152 -3.63 10.71 14.37
#